data_ef76a5d4351e5d55c4f3cf2c75bf5207
#
_entry.id   ef76a5d4351e5d55c4f3cf2c75bf5207
#
_cell.length_a   1.000
_cell.length_b   1.000
_cell.length_c   1.000
_cell.angle_alpha   90.00
_cell.angle_beta   90.00
_cell.angle_gamma   90.00
#
_symmetry.space_group_name_H-M   'P 1'
#
loop_
_entity.id
_entity.type
_entity.pdbx_description
1 polymer ?
#
loop_
_entity_poly.entity_id
_entity_poly.type
_entity_poly.pdbx_seq_one_letter_code
_entity_poly.pdbx_strand_id
1 'polypeptide(L)'
;MKHLLYILIVLFLVGCSSSKNPQLIQDVSGVHKATPNQIWLSHEHILVDFIGADSIQPASWDHEAIIKETEPYLLALKEHGVTYFVDATPNYLGRDVMLLQKLSKKTGLKILTNTGLYGARNDKFIPQYAKEVSAEKLAMDWISEFEQGIDGTPIKPGFIKIGIDAKDTLSVMHQKLVKAAAITHLKTGLTIASHTGEAAGLWPQLAILKEMGVSPQA
;
A
#
# COMPACT_ATOMS: atom_id res chain seq x y z
N MET A 1 -14.75 -37.55 66.39
CA MET A 1 -15.25 -37.64 65.05
C MET A 1 -14.78 -36.37 64.29
N LYS A 2 -13.72 -36.51 63.45
CA LYS A 2 -13.12 -35.38 62.71
C LYS A 2 -13.65 -35.43 61.25
N HIS A 3 -14.45 -34.46 60.86
CA HIS A 3 -14.92 -34.33 59.47
C HIS A 3 -13.84 -33.65 58.65
N LEU A 4 -13.26 -34.39 57.72
CA LEU A 4 -12.28 -33.89 56.76
C LEU A 4 -13.03 -33.30 55.57
N LEU A 5 -12.99 -31.98 55.43
CA LEU A 5 -13.63 -31.23 54.36
C LEU A 5 -12.64 -31.19 53.17
N TYR A 6 -12.90 -31.94 52.10
CA TYR A 6 -12.12 -31.87 50.87
C TYR A 6 -12.68 -30.73 50.00
N ILE A 7 -11.87 -29.67 49.88
CA ILE A 7 -12.14 -28.59 48.94
C ILE A 7 -11.56 -29.01 47.56
N LEU A 8 -12.45 -29.30 46.63
CA LEU A 8 -12.10 -29.59 45.25
C LEU A 8 -11.87 -28.25 44.51
N ILE A 9 -10.62 -27.86 44.33
CA ILE A 9 -10.26 -26.70 43.48
C ILE A 9 -10.29 -27.15 42.02
N VAL A 10 -11.36 -26.78 41.30
CA VAL A 10 -11.44 -26.92 39.85
C VAL A 10 -10.74 -25.73 39.24
N LEU A 11 -9.50 -25.95 38.78
CA LEU A 11 -8.76 -24.99 37.94
C LEU A 11 -9.40 -24.96 36.54
N PHE A 12 -10.19 -23.92 36.25
CA PHE A 12 -10.58 -23.60 34.89
C PHE A 12 -9.37 -23.04 34.17
N LEU A 13 -8.67 -23.88 33.41
CA LEU A 13 -7.72 -23.42 32.38
C LEU A 13 -8.52 -22.76 31.25
N VAL A 14 -8.77 -21.47 31.38
CA VAL A 14 -9.20 -20.63 30.26
C VAL A 14 -8.04 -20.55 29.29
N GLY A 15 -7.97 -21.49 28.36
CA GLY A 15 -7.06 -21.40 27.24
C GLY A 15 -7.46 -20.17 26.43
N CYS A 16 -6.67 -19.08 26.53
CA CYS A 16 -6.71 -17.98 25.55
C CYS A 16 -6.31 -18.55 24.20
N SER A 17 -7.27 -19.13 23.48
CA SER A 17 -7.17 -19.31 22.04
C SER A 17 -7.24 -17.92 21.43
N SER A 18 -6.09 -17.30 21.17
CA SER A 18 -6.04 -16.11 20.34
C SER A 18 -6.44 -16.56 18.93
N SER A 19 -7.71 -16.49 18.62
CA SER A 19 -8.19 -16.58 17.24
C SER A 19 -7.59 -15.37 16.52
N LYS A 20 -6.43 -15.57 15.86
CA LYS A 20 -5.90 -14.56 14.95
C LYS A 20 -6.97 -14.36 13.90
N ASN A 21 -7.59 -13.20 13.90
CA ASN A 21 -8.49 -12.83 12.81
C ASN A 21 -7.73 -13.06 11.49
N PRO A 22 -8.38 -13.67 10.49
CA PRO A 22 -7.71 -13.91 9.23
C PRO A 22 -7.24 -12.57 8.66
N GLN A 23 -5.97 -12.49 8.29
CA GLN A 23 -5.45 -11.32 7.60
C GLN A 23 -6.15 -11.22 6.25
N LEU A 24 -6.75 -10.05 6.00
CA LEU A 24 -7.41 -9.73 4.75
C LEU A 24 -6.46 -8.95 3.87
N ILE A 25 -6.46 -9.27 2.58
CA ILE A 25 -5.64 -8.61 1.56
C ILE A 25 -6.58 -8.02 0.52
N GLN A 26 -6.42 -6.73 0.24
CA GLN A 26 -7.11 -6.03 -0.83
C GLN A 26 -6.25 -6.02 -2.08
N ASP A 27 -6.72 -6.64 -3.16
CA ASP A 27 -6.13 -6.53 -4.51
C ASP A 27 -7.11 -5.85 -5.49
N VAL A 28 -6.72 -5.71 -6.75
CA VAL A 28 -7.55 -5.07 -7.79
C VAL A 28 -8.82 -5.86 -8.15
N SER A 29 -8.98 -7.07 -7.62
CA SER A 29 -10.15 -7.93 -7.83
C SER A 29 -11.06 -7.99 -6.61
N GLY A 30 -10.62 -7.50 -5.46
CA GLY A 30 -11.38 -7.45 -4.20
C GLY A 30 -10.60 -7.91 -2.98
N VAL A 31 -11.33 -8.28 -1.93
CA VAL A 31 -10.76 -8.71 -0.65
C VAL A 31 -10.61 -10.23 -0.60
N HIS A 32 -9.44 -10.70 -0.19
CA HIS A 32 -9.14 -12.12 -0.02
C HIS A 32 -8.57 -12.40 1.37
N LYS A 33 -8.73 -13.63 1.84
CA LYS A 33 -8.01 -14.11 3.02
C LYS A 33 -6.58 -14.45 2.63
N ALA A 34 -5.62 -13.99 3.41
CA ALA A 34 -4.24 -14.44 3.29
C ALA A 34 -4.16 -15.94 3.58
N THR A 35 -3.40 -16.67 2.77
CA THR A 35 -3.07 -18.07 3.03
C THR A 35 -1.57 -18.21 3.27
N PRO A 36 -1.13 -19.16 4.11
CA PRO A 36 0.30 -19.41 4.35
C PRO A 36 1.05 -19.80 3.07
N ASN A 37 2.36 -19.60 3.08
CA ASN A 37 3.29 -20.09 2.04
C ASN A 37 3.04 -19.55 0.62
N GLN A 38 2.50 -18.35 0.52
CA GLN A 38 2.37 -17.65 -0.77
C GLN A 38 3.62 -16.81 -1.07
N ILE A 39 4.04 -16.80 -2.34
CA ILE A 39 5.17 -15.98 -2.79
C ILE A 39 4.66 -14.62 -3.20
N TRP A 40 5.30 -13.59 -2.65
CA TRP A 40 5.02 -12.19 -2.88
C TRP A 40 6.18 -11.50 -3.57
N LEU A 41 5.92 -10.79 -4.65
CA LEU A 41 6.81 -9.74 -5.14
C LEU A 41 6.32 -8.43 -4.54
N SER A 42 7.04 -7.95 -3.54
CA SER A 42 6.55 -6.88 -2.66
C SER A 42 6.77 -5.46 -3.19
N HIS A 43 7.49 -5.28 -4.30
CA HIS A 43 7.78 -3.98 -4.87
C HIS A 43 8.10 -4.10 -6.36
N GLU A 44 7.05 -4.01 -7.19
CA GLU A 44 7.16 -4.15 -8.64
C GLU A 44 6.43 -3.01 -9.35
N HIS A 45 6.57 -2.93 -10.67
CA HIS A 45 5.96 -1.91 -11.49
C HIS A 45 5.53 -2.50 -12.84
N ILE A 46 4.27 -2.31 -13.22
CA ILE A 46 3.76 -2.67 -14.55
C ILE A 46 4.06 -1.54 -15.54
N LEU A 47 3.73 -0.33 -15.15
CA LEU A 47 3.92 0.86 -15.99
C LEU A 47 4.50 1.99 -15.15
N VAL A 48 5.57 2.59 -15.65
CA VAL A 48 6.16 3.79 -15.05
C VAL A 48 6.37 4.83 -16.12
N ASP A 49 5.81 6.02 -15.92
CA ASP A 49 5.99 7.16 -16.80
C ASP A 49 6.71 8.30 -16.06
N PHE A 50 7.98 8.50 -16.38
CA PHE A 50 8.82 9.51 -15.75
C PHE A 50 8.70 10.91 -16.38
N ILE A 51 7.66 11.18 -17.18
CA ILE A 51 7.48 12.49 -17.82
C ILE A 51 7.27 13.60 -16.80
N GLY A 52 6.54 13.35 -15.72
CA GLY A 52 6.22 14.26 -14.62
C GLY A 52 4.73 14.52 -14.48
N ALA A 53 4.31 14.96 -13.27
CA ALA A 53 2.90 15.10 -12.93
C ALA A 53 2.12 16.08 -13.84
N ASP A 54 2.78 17.14 -14.29
CA ASP A 54 2.13 18.17 -15.11
C ASP A 54 1.90 17.74 -16.59
N SER A 55 2.54 16.65 -17.01
CA SER A 55 2.54 16.17 -18.41
C SER A 55 1.94 14.78 -18.58
N ILE A 56 1.75 14.04 -17.49
CA ILE A 56 1.26 12.66 -17.55
C ILE A 56 -0.19 12.60 -18.04
N GLN A 57 -0.47 11.73 -18.99
CA GLN A 57 -1.79 11.58 -19.62
C GLN A 57 -2.21 10.11 -19.64
N PRO A 58 -2.75 9.57 -18.55
CA PRO A 58 -3.12 8.16 -18.46
C PRO A 58 -4.07 7.69 -19.57
N ALA A 59 -4.97 8.56 -20.04
CA ALA A 59 -5.90 8.25 -21.13
C ALA A 59 -5.22 8.00 -22.48
N SER A 60 -3.94 8.36 -22.63
CA SER A 60 -3.16 8.13 -23.86
C SER A 60 -2.44 6.78 -23.89
N TRP A 61 -2.45 6.02 -22.79
CA TRP A 61 -1.76 4.72 -22.72
C TRP A 61 -2.51 3.64 -23.49
N ASP A 62 -1.82 2.97 -24.40
CA ASP A 62 -2.37 1.83 -25.14
C ASP A 62 -2.33 0.57 -24.27
N HIS A 63 -3.44 0.29 -23.60
CA HIS A 63 -3.57 -0.88 -22.74
C HIS A 63 -3.28 -2.20 -23.47
N GLU A 64 -3.70 -2.35 -24.73
CA GLU A 64 -3.49 -3.60 -25.45
C GLU A 64 -2.01 -3.82 -25.78
N ALA A 65 -1.30 -2.75 -26.16
CA ALA A 65 0.14 -2.82 -26.35
C ALA A 65 0.89 -3.15 -25.06
N ILE A 66 0.52 -2.51 -23.93
CA ILE A 66 1.13 -2.77 -22.62
C ILE A 66 0.85 -4.21 -22.18
N ILE A 67 -0.40 -4.68 -22.30
CA ILE A 67 -0.76 -6.06 -21.96
C ILE A 67 0.02 -7.04 -22.80
N LYS A 68 0.10 -6.86 -24.10
CA LYS A 68 0.85 -7.73 -25.02
C LYS A 68 2.32 -7.87 -24.60
N GLU A 69 2.91 -6.77 -24.13
CA GLU A 69 4.32 -6.76 -23.70
C GLU A 69 4.49 -7.41 -22.33
N THR A 70 3.59 -7.15 -21.35
CA THR A 70 3.81 -7.53 -19.95
C THR A 70 3.24 -8.90 -19.60
N GLU A 71 2.14 -9.33 -20.22
CA GLU A 71 1.43 -10.59 -19.92
C GLU A 71 2.36 -11.83 -19.92
N PRO A 72 3.29 -12.01 -20.89
CA PRO A 72 4.17 -13.19 -20.89
C PRO A 72 5.06 -13.27 -19.64
N TYR A 73 5.57 -12.13 -19.16
CA TYR A 73 6.40 -12.09 -17.96
C TYR A 73 5.57 -12.41 -16.70
N LEU A 74 4.37 -11.88 -16.62
CA LEU A 74 3.47 -12.15 -15.49
C LEU A 74 3.01 -13.60 -15.45
N LEU A 75 2.78 -14.23 -16.61
CA LEU A 75 2.48 -15.68 -16.69
C LEU A 75 3.69 -16.50 -16.24
N ALA A 76 4.91 -16.14 -16.65
CA ALA A 76 6.13 -16.82 -16.17
C ALA A 76 6.28 -16.70 -14.63
N LEU A 77 6.00 -15.53 -14.04
CA LEU A 77 5.98 -15.38 -12.58
C LEU A 77 4.96 -16.35 -11.93
N LYS A 78 3.78 -16.46 -12.52
CA LYS A 78 2.74 -17.39 -12.05
C LYS A 78 3.19 -18.84 -12.11
N GLU A 79 3.86 -19.25 -13.19
CA GLU A 79 4.43 -20.60 -13.35
C GLU A 79 5.52 -20.88 -12.29
N HIS A 80 6.26 -19.88 -11.86
CA HIS A 80 7.22 -19.97 -10.76
C HIS A 80 6.59 -19.88 -9.35
N GLY A 81 5.24 -19.92 -9.25
CA GLY A 81 4.53 -19.99 -7.99
C GLY A 81 4.26 -18.64 -7.33
N VAL A 82 4.54 -17.52 -7.98
CA VAL A 82 4.18 -16.19 -7.48
C VAL A 82 2.66 -16.09 -7.38
N THR A 83 2.18 -15.64 -6.25
CA THR A 83 0.74 -15.43 -6.00
C THR A 83 0.38 -13.95 -6.00
N TYR A 84 1.19 -13.13 -5.35
CA TYR A 84 0.95 -11.70 -5.21
C TYR A 84 2.01 -10.88 -5.92
N PHE A 85 1.55 -9.88 -6.65
CA PHE A 85 2.35 -8.86 -7.31
C PHE A 85 1.93 -7.50 -6.75
N VAL A 86 2.83 -6.82 -6.03
CA VAL A 86 2.54 -5.52 -5.44
C VAL A 86 3.02 -4.44 -6.38
N ASP A 87 2.10 -3.86 -7.15
CA ASP A 87 2.42 -2.72 -8.01
C ASP A 87 2.60 -1.46 -7.16
N ALA A 88 3.85 -1.03 -7.03
CA ALA A 88 4.24 0.10 -6.21
C ALA A 88 4.26 1.42 -6.99
N THR A 89 3.59 1.49 -8.14
CA THR A 89 3.49 2.70 -8.95
C THR A 89 2.36 3.59 -8.44
N PRO A 90 2.64 4.77 -7.86
CA PRO A 90 1.60 5.67 -7.36
C PRO A 90 0.99 6.52 -8.49
N ASN A 91 -0.07 7.24 -8.14
CA ASN A 91 -0.69 8.22 -9.03
C ASN A 91 0.35 9.26 -9.51
N TYR A 92 0.18 9.78 -10.72
CA TYR A 92 1.10 10.70 -11.43
C TYR A 92 2.48 10.11 -11.77
N LEU A 93 2.68 8.80 -11.56
CA LEU A 93 3.89 8.09 -11.97
C LEU A 93 3.60 6.91 -12.92
N GLY A 94 2.34 6.55 -13.11
CA GLY A 94 1.96 5.45 -14.00
C GLY A 94 0.88 4.52 -13.44
N ARG A 95 0.29 4.81 -12.27
CA ARG A 95 -0.80 3.99 -11.71
C ARG A 95 -1.98 3.96 -12.68
N ASP A 96 -2.39 2.76 -13.10
CA ASP A 96 -3.59 2.51 -13.89
C ASP A 96 -4.31 1.26 -13.37
N VAL A 97 -5.32 1.46 -12.54
CA VAL A 97 -6.00 0.37 -11.85
C VAL A 97 -6.82 -0.52 -12.78
N MET A 98 -7.30 0.02 -13.90
CA MET A 98 -8.03 -0.76 -14.91
C MET A 98 -7.10 -1.67 -15.69
N LEU A 99 -5.90 -1.20 -16.03
CA LEU A 99 -4.83 -2.00 -16.63
C LEU A 99 -4.42 -3.15 -15.70
N LEU A 100 -4.15 -2.83 -14.43
CA LEU A 100 -3.79 -3.82 -13.42
C LEU A 100 -4.89 -4.88 -13.24
N GLN A 101 -6.16 -4.48 -13.23
CA GLN A 101 -7.27 -5.42 -13.15
C GLN A 101 -7.38 -6.33 -14.36
N LYS A 102 -7.18 -5.81 -15.58
CA LYS A 102 -7.15 -6.61 -16.81
C LYS A 102 -6.02 -7.65 -16.74
N LEU A 103 -4.82 -7.25 -16.35
CA LEU A 103 -3.65 -8.14 -16.21
C LEU A 103 -3.88 -9.19 -15.12
N SER A 104 -4.42 -8.81 -13.96
CA SER A 104 -4.79 -9.75 -12.90
C SER A 104 -5.76 -10.82 -13.39
N LYS A 105 -6.80 -10.43 -14.14
CA LYS A 105 -7.78 -11.37 -14.73
C LYS A 105 -7.14 -12.32 -15.75
N LYS A 106 -6.23 -11.82 -16.58
CA LYS A 106 -5.56 -12.62 -17.64
C LYS A 106 -4.55 -13.63 -17.07
N THR A 107 -3.80 -13.23 -16.06
CA THR A 107 -2.67 -14.03 -15.54
C THR A 107 -3.01 -14.84 -14.29
N GLY A 108 -4.10 -14.50 -13.60
CA GLY A 108 -4.45 -15.10 -12.30
C GLY A 108 -3.52 -14.68 -11.16
N LEU A 109 -2.63 -13.70 -11.36
CA LEU A 109 -1.89 -13.05 -10.28
C LEU A 109 -2.81 -12.13 -9.49
N LYS A 110 -2.65 -12.12 -8.18
CA LYS A 110 -3.31 -11.15 -7.31
C LYS A 110 -2.47 -9.87 -7.29
N ILE A 111 -2.92 -8.83 -8.00
CA ILE A 111 -2.17 -7.59 -8.14
C ILE A 111 -2.70 -6.57 -7.13
N LEU A 112 -1.84 -6.06 -6.25
CA LEU A 112 -2.17 -4.98 -5.34
C LEU A 112 -1.83 -3.65 -6.00
N THR A 113 -2.71 -2.67 -5.81
CA THR A 113 -2.47 -1.26 -6.14
C THR A 113 -2.43 -0.41 -4.88
N ASN A 114 -2.09 0.86 -5.00
CA ASN A 114 -1.84 1.74 -3.87
C ASN A 114 -2.59 3.07 -3.99
N THR A 115 -2.63 3.80 -2.87
CA THR A 115 -2.88 5.23 -2.81
C THR A 115 -1.61 5.96 -2.39
N GLY A 116 -1.55 7.27 -2.55
CA GLY A 116 -0.38 8.06 -2.19
C GLY A 116 0.25 8.78 -3.37
N LEU A 117 1.36 9.50 -3.10
CA LEU A 117 2.09 10.30 -4.08
C LEU A 117 3.60 10.12 -3.94
N TYR A 118 4.32 10.27 -5.05
CA TYR A 118 5.75 10.09 -5.12
C TYR A 118 6.49 11.42 -5.20
N GLY A 119 7.08 11.86 -4.07
CA GLY A 119 7.80 13.14 -3.94
C GLY A 119 9.30 13.07 -4.27
N ALA A 120 9.89 11.88 -4.43
CA ALA A 120 11.29 11.80 -4.80
C ALA A 120 11.56 12.42 -6.19
N ARG A 121 12.84 12.69 -6.48
CA ARG A 121 13.30 13.46 -7.66
C ARG A 121 12.84 14.91 -7.67
N ASN A 122 12.96 15.58 -6.51
CA ASN A 122 12.61 16.98 -6.31
C ASN A 122 11.14 17.28 -6.68
N ASP A 123 10.22 16.48 -6.16
CA ASP A 123 8.77 16.65 -6.32
C ASP A 123 8.27 16.66 -7.78
N LYS A 124 9.04 16.12 -8.73
CA LYS A 124 8.68 16.10 -10.16
C LYS A 124 7.33 15.43 -10.43
N PHE A 125 6.96 14.45 -9.60
CA PHE A 125 5.72 13.66 -9.74
C PHE A 125 4.62 14.09 -8.77
N ILE A 126 4.79 15.26 -8.14
CA ILE A 126 3.77 15.87 -7.28
C ILE A 126 2.96 16.87 -8.10
N PRO A 127 1.65 16.64 -8.28
CA PRO A 127 0.80 17.58 -8.99
C PRO A 127 0.65 18.90 -8.23
N GLN A 128 0.38 19.97 -8.95
CA GLN A 128 0.35 21.33 -8.39
C GLN A 128 -0.64 21.44 -7.20
N TYR A 129 -1.84 20.85 -7.31
CA TYR A 129 -2.82 20.88 -6.22
C TYR A 129 -2.27 20.33 -4.90
N ALA A 130 -1.46 19.25 -4.97
CA ALA A 130 -0.90 18.61 -3.77
C ALA A 130 0.16 19.48 -3.09
N LYS A 131 0.80 20.39 -3.83
CA LYS A 131 1.71 21.39 -3.27
C LYS A 131 0.95 22.45 -2.48
N GLU A 132 -0.28 22.75 -2.85
CA GLU A 132 -1.12 23.84 -2.29
C GLU A 132 -1.95 23.41 -1.09
N VAL A 133 -2.41 22.15 -1.05
CA VAL A 133 -3.28 21.67 0.03
C VAL A 133 -2.48 21.19 1.25
N SER A 134 -3.19 21.00 2.39
CA SER A 134 -2.59 20.48 3.63
C SER A 134 -2.39 18.96 3.59
N ALA A 135 -1.65 18.43 4.57
CA ALA A 135 -1.49 16.98 4.76
C ALA A 135 -2.83 16.28 5.04
N GLU A 136 -3.70 16.93 5.80
CA GLU A 136 -5.04 16.43 6.12
C GLU A 136 -5.89 16.28 4.86
N LYS A 137 -5.82 17.28 3.95
CA LYS A 137 -6.57 17.20 2.68
C LYS A 137 -6.05 16.08 1.78
N LEU A 138 -4.72 15.90 1.67
CA LEU A 138 -4.16 14.76 0.95
C LEU A 138 -4.61 13.42 1.58
N ALA A 139 -4.58 13.34 2.91
CA ALA A 139 -5.06 12.14 3.61
C ALA A 139 -6.54 11.87 3.36
N MET A 140 -7.39 12.90 3.34
CA MET A 140 -8.81 12.75 2.99
C MET A 140 -8.99 12.19 1.58
N ASP A 141 -8.20 12.62 0.60
CA ASP A 141 -8.25 12.11 -0.76
C ASP A 141 -7.85 10.62 -0.81
N TRP A 142 -6.79 10.24 -0.10
CA TRP A 142 -6.34 8.84 -0.01
C TRP A 142 -7.31 7.94 0.76
N ILE A 143 -7.93 8.45 1.83
CA ILE A 143 -9.00 7.76 2.55
C ILE A 143 -10.23 7.58 1.65
N SER A 144 -10.58 8.58 0.84
CA SER A 144 -11.67 8.48 -0.12
C SER A 144 -11.42 7.39 -1.17
N GLU A 145 -10.19 7.27 -1.69
CA GLU A 145 -9.82 6.14 -2.57
C GLU A 145 -10.02 4.78 -1.88
N PHE A 146 -9.69 4.67 -0.59
CA PHE A 146 -9.90 3.45 0.18
C PHE A 146 -11.39 3.15 0.44
N GLU A 147 -12.19 4.16 0.72
CA GLU A 147 -13.61 3.97 1.05
C GLU A 147 -14.48 3.80 -0.20
N GLN A 148 -14.23 4.57 -1.24
CA GLN A 148 -15.11 4.69 -2.41
C GLN A 148 -14.54 4.02 -3.66
N GLY A 149 -13.21 3.85 -3.73
CA GLY A 149 -12.49 3.33 -4.90
C GLY A 149 -11.70 4.41 -5.64
N ILE A 150 -10.76 3.97 -6.45
CA ILE A 150 -9.78 4.77 -7.17
C ILE A 150 -10.38 5.21 -8.51
N ASP A 151 -10.26 6.49 -8.85
CA ASP A 151 -10.60 7.05 -10.17
C ASP A 151 -12.03 6.69 -10.65
N GLY A 152 -13.02 6.68 -9.73
CA GLY A 152 -14.41 6.35 -10.02
C GLY A 152 -14.67 4.87 -10.28
N THR A 153 -13.72 4.00 -10.04
CA THR A 153 -13.85 2.54 -10.10
C THR A 153 -14.15 1.96 -8.72
N PRO A 154 -14.64 0.72 -8.60
CA PRO A 154 -14.76 0.05 -7.31
C PRO A 154 -13.43 -0.54 -6.79
N ILE A 155 -12.32 -0.37 -7.50
CA ILE A 155 -11.00 -0.88 -7.14
C ILE A 155 -10.43 -0.04 -6.01
N LYS A 156 -10.01 -0.69 -4.92
CA LYS A 156 -9.49 -0.04 -3.72
C LYS A 156 -8.00 -0.28 -3.55
N PRO A 157 -7.27 0.66 -2.92
CA PRO A 157 -5.85 0.46 -2.64
C PRO A 157 -5.64 -0.61 -1.57
N GLY A 158 -4.58 -1.41 -1.71
CA GLY A 158 -4.14 -2.39 -0.71
C GLY A 158 -3.10 -1.83 0.27
N PHE A 159 -2.47 -0.70 -0.04
CA PHE A 159 -1.46 -0.04 0.78
C PHE A 159 -1.31 1.44 0.39
N ILE A 160 -0.52 2.17 1.18
CA ILE A 160 -0.14 3.56 0.90
C ILE A 160 1.27 3.56 0.32
N LYS A 161 1.48 4.21 -0.83
CA LYS A 161 2.81 4.39 -1.43
C LYS A 161 3.19 5.86 -1.45
N ILE A 162 4.29 6.18 -0.77
CA ILE A 162 4.94 7.48 -0.87
C ILE A 162 6.37 7.32 -1.38
N GLY A 163 6.98 8.42 -1.80
CA GLY A 163 8.40 8.49 -2.16
C GLY A 163 8.98 9.79 -1.67
N ILE A 164 10.20 9.74 -1.17
CA ILE A 164 10.97 10.91 -0.72
C ILE A 164 12.40 10.83 -1.25
N ASP A 165 13.07 11.98 -1.34
CA ASP A 165 14.49 12.03 -1.67
C ASP A 165 15.36 11.49 -0.52
N ALA A 166 16.52 10.94 -0.88
CA ALA A 166 17.51 10.39 0.05
C ALA A 166 18.26 11.53 0.76
N LYS A 167 17.63 12.17 1.74
CA LYS A 167 18.23 13.25 2.55
C LYS A 167 17.92 13.04 4.03
N ASP A 168 18.84 13.45 4.89
CA ASP A 168 18.70 13.43 6.34
C ASP A 168 17.69 14.48 6.87
N THR A 169 17.32 15.47 6.03
CA THR A 169 16.31 16.46 6.32
C THR A 169 15.22 16.45 5.26
N LEU A 170 13.97 16.25 5.68
CA LEU A 170 12.82 16.23 4.79
C LEU A 170 12.43 17.66 4.38
N SER A 171 12.15 17.85 3.09
CA SER A 171 11.50 19.06 2.59
C SER A 171 10.11 19.21 3.21
N VAL A 172 9.53 20.41 3.11
CA VAL A 172 8.15 20.66 3.55
C VAL A 172 7.17 19.74 2.85
N MET A 173 7.37 19.47 1.55
CA MET A 173 6.53 18.56 0.79
C MET A 173 6.68 17.11 1.27
N HIS A 174 7.90 16.64 1.51
CA HIS A 174 8.15 15.29 2.03
C HIS A 174 7.56 15.10 3.43
N GLN A 175 7.69 16.07 4.33
CA GLN A 175 7.02 16.04 5.65
C GLN A 175 5.50 15.96 5.50
N LYS A 176 4.92 16.71 4.54
CA LYS A 176 3.49 16.66 4.22
C LYS A 176 3.07 15.27 3.77
N LEU A 177 3.82 14.62 2.87
CA LEU A 177 3.53 13.26 2.41
C LEU A 177 3.56 12.24 3.56
N VAL A 178 4.57 12.29 4.42
CA VAL A 178 4.69 11.39 5.57
C VAL A 178 3.52 11.60 6.55
N LYS A 179 3.15 12.86 6.83
CA LYS A 179 2.00 13.18 7.69
C LYS A 179 0.68 12.71 7.08
N ALA A 180 0.47 12.91 5.79
CA ALA A 180 -0.72 12.42 5.09
C ALA A 180 -0.79 10.89 5.13
N ALA A 181 0.33 10.20 4.93
CA ALA A 181 0.41 8.75 5.05
C ALA A 181 0.08 8.26 6.47
N ALA A 182 0.59 8.94 7.51
CA ALA A 182 0.27 8.61 8.89
C ALA A 182 -1.22 8.75 9.20
N ILE A 183 -1.84 9.88 8.80
CA ILE A 183 -3.28 10.11 9.00
C ILE A 183 -4.09 9.03 8.28
N THR A 184 -3.74 8.73 7.02
CA THR A 184 -4.42 7.70 6.23
C THR A 184 -4.28 6.33 6.87
N HIS A 185 -3.06 5.94 7.31
CA HIS A 185 -2.82 4.69 8.01
C HIS A 185 -3.67 4.56 9.27
N LEU A 186 -3.64 5.56 10.14
CA LEU A 186 -4.39 5.56 11.42
C LEU A 186 -5.91 5.44 11.21
N LYS A 187 -6.42 5.91 10.08
CA LYS A 187 -7.84 5.84 9.74
C LYS A 187 -8.23 4.52 9.05
N THR A 188 -7.35 3.96 8.20
CA THR A 188 -7.69 2.85 7.30
C THR A 188 -7.03 1.52 7.66
N GLY A 189 -5.91 1.57 8.41
CA GLY A 189 -5.06 0.41 8.65
C GLY A 189 -4.16 0.01 7.47
N LEU A 190 -4.16 0.76 6.37
CA LEU A 190 -3.30 0.48 5.21
C LEU A 190 -1.82 0.62 5.58
N THR A 191 -1.01 -0.36 5.22
CA THR A 191 0.46 -0.32 5.43
C THR A 191 1.10 0.81 4.63
N ILE A 192 2.08 1.49 5.23
CA ILE A 192 2.85 2.56 4.56
C ILE A 192 4.11 1.95 3.94
N ALA A 193 4.24 2.08 2.62
CA ALA A 193 5.44 1.76 1.86
C ALA A 193 6.09 3.05 1.35
N SER A 194 7.34 3.31 1.75
CA SER A 194 8.07 4.51 1.34
C SER A 194 9.30 4.16 0.51
N HIS A 195 9.44 4.81 -0.65
CA HIS A 195 10.70 4.88 -1.36
C HIS A 195 11.59 5.93 -0.68
N THR A 196 12.73 5.53 -0.14
CA THR A 196 13.60 6.42 0.64
C THR A 196 14.94 6.69 -0.03
N GLY A 197 15.27 5.98 -1.11
CA GLY A 197 16.61 6.00 -1.68
C GLY A 197 17.65 5.47 -0.69
N GLU A 198 18.39 6.37 -0.04
CA GLU A 198 19.38 6.02 0.97
C GLU A 198 18.79 5.98 2.40
N ALA A 199 19.45 5.29 3.31
CA ALA A 199 19.02 5.14 4.70
C ALA A 199 18.87 6.48 5.46
N ALA A 200 19.59 7.53 5.05
CA ALA A 200 19.49 8.86 5.65
C ALA A 200 18.04 9.40 5.64
N GLY A 201 17.30 9.19 4.55
CA GLY A 201 15.91 9.62 4.44
C GLY A 201 14.92 8.82 5.30
N LEU A 202 15.30 7.68 5.85
CA LEU A 202 14.42 6.84 6.66
C LEU A 202 14.15 7.45 8.06
N TRP A 203 15.20 7.89 8.74
CA TRP A 203 15.11 8.31 10.14
C TRP A 203 14.14 9.47 10.39
N PRO A 204 14.17 10.58 9.61
CA PRO A 204 13.22 11.66 9.80
C PRO A 204 11.77 11.25 9.50
N GLN A 205 11.51 10.29 8.58
CA GLN A 205 10.17 9.73 8.38
C GLN A 205 9.68 9.00 9.62
N LEU A 206 10.52 8.09 10.16
CA LEU A 206 10.18 7.33 11.37
C LEU A 206 9.92 8.25 12.58
N ALA A 207 10.65 9.37 12.69
CA ALA A 207 10.41 10.36 13.73
C ALA A 207 8.99 10.96 13.62
N ILE A 208 8.58 11.40 12.44
CA ILE A 208 7.23 11.94 12.19
C ILE A 208 6.16 10.87 12.44
N LEU A 209 6.34 9.65 11.91
CA LEU A 209 5.39 8.55 12.09
C LEU A 209 5.18 8.23 13.57
N LYS A 210 6.28 8.16 14.34
CA LYS A 210 6.24 7.93 15.79
C LYS A 210 5.54 9.06 16.54
N GLU A 211 5.84 10.33 16.22
CA GLU A 211 5.19 11.51 16.80
C GLU A 211 3.67 11.49 16.55
N MET A 212 3.25 11.03 15.39
CA MET A 212 1.84 10.89 15.02
C MET A 212 1.16 9.63 15.57
N GLY A 213 1.88 8.78 16.30
CA GLY A 213 1.32 7.58 16.94
C GLY A 213 1.20 6.36 16.03
N VAL A 214 1.89 6.34 14.90
CA VAL A 214 1.96 5.15 14.03
C VAL A 214 2.83 4.09 14.70
N SER A 215 2.30 2.86 14.79
CA SER A 215 3.02 1.72 15.34
C SER A 215 4.17 1.26 14.43
N PRO A 216 5.31 0.81 14.97
CA PRO A 216 6.39 0.24 14.14
C PRO A 216 5.99 -1.05 13.40
N GLN A 217 4.85 -1.65 13.74
CA GLN A 217 4.28 -2.82 13.05
C GLN A 217 3.29 -2.43 11.93
N ALA A 218 3.17 -1.15 11.64
CA ALA A 218 2.24 -0.60 10.64
C ALA A 218 2.69 -0.87 9.20
#